data_67200770b037f180e7d5717643e0258e
#
_entry.id   67200770b037f180e7d5717643e0258e
#
_cell.length_a   1.000
_cell.length_b   1.000
_cell.length_c   1.000
_cell.angle_alpha   90.00
_cell.angle_beta   90.00
_cell.angle_gamma   90.00
#
_symmetry.space_group_name_H-M   'P 1'
#
loop_
_entity.id
_entity.type
_entity.pdbx_description
1 polymer ?
#
loop_
_entity_poly.entity_id
_entity_poly.type
_entity_poly.pdbx_seq_one_letter_code
_entity_poly.pdbx_strand_id
1 'polypeptide(L)'
;YKQVIEQEWVARLDIPTQLSQLSGNIQSSITAFLNGLTGSIGSVLSAVANIALLVVIIPLIFFYMLKDGHKFPEAVAQVLPQEYSADVLALLKEINKTIAKYISGQALVCLFVGTFTFIGYLLIGLPYAFLLGVTAAVTNIIPYLGPYIGLIPAAIIGLTVSPAKALLVCAVVLVVQQVESNIISPNVLGKTLDMHPLTILFLLLAVGKISGVLGMILAIPTYAVVKTIVQYVHRYVKNRKKKVLYKE
;
A
#
# COMPACT_ATOMS: atom_id res chain seq x y z
N TYR A 1 56.08 5.97 -6.55
CA TYR A 1 55.57 6.04 -5.17
C TYR A 1 54.05 6.04 -5.07
N LYS A 2 53.28 6.65 -6.01
CA LYS A 2 51.79 6.65 -5.99
C LYS A 2 51.19 5.31 -6.38
N GLN A 3 51.76 4.54 -7.27
CA GLN A 3 51.24 3.25 -7.71
C GLN A 3 51.34 2.13 -6.68
N VAL A 4 52.27 2.20 -5.77
CA VAL A 4 52.49 1.19 -4.70
C VAL A 4 51.47 1.35 -3.56
N ILE A 5 51.07 2.60 -3.29
CA ILE A 5 50.12 2.91 -2.20
C ILE A 5 48.67 2.48 -2.61
N GLU A 6 48.32 2.61 -3.88
CA GLU A 6 46.98 2.21 -4.36
C GLU A 6 46.74 0.68 -4.34
N GLN A 7 47.78 -0.12 -4.59
CA GLN A 7 47.68 -1.57 -4.55
C GLN A 7 47.54 -2.16 -3.14
N GLU A 8 48.19 -1.59 -2.15
CA GLU A 8 48.14 -2.09 -0.75
C GLU A 8 46.78 -1.77 -0.06
N TRP A 9 46.16 -0.66 -0.39
CA TRP A 9 44.85 -0.30 0.17
C TRP A 9 43.71 -1.16 -0.40
N VAL A 10 43.77 -1.46 -1.67
CA VAL A 10 42.77 -2.33 -2.36
C VAL A 10 42.89 -3.77 -1.87
N ALA A 11 44.13 -4.25 -1.61
CA ALA A 11 44.38 -5.60 -1.09
C ALA A 11 43.93 -5.76 0.38
N ARG A 12 43.91 -4.69 1.18
CA ARG A 12 43.43 -4.72 2.57
C ARG A 12 41.90 -4.71 2.70
N LEU A 13 41.18 -4.34 1.68
CA LEU A 13 39.70 -4.26 1.72
C LEU A 13 39.01 -5.61 1.48
N ASP A 14 39.77 -6.66 1.08
CA ASP A 14 39.28 -8.04 0.85
C ASP A 14 37.90 -8.10 0.16
N ILE A 15 37.64 -7.10 -0.70
CA ILE A 15 36.37 -6.89 -1.39
C ILE A 15 35.96 -8.11 -2.22
N PRO A 16 36.86 -8.82 -2.93
CA PRO A 16 36.48 -10.01 -3.69
C PRO A 16 35.94 -11.14 -2.82
N THR A 17 36.51 -11.33 -1.63
CA THR A 17 36.09 -12.40 -0.72
C THR A 17 34.77 -12.07 -0.04
N GLN A 18 34.56 -10.81 0.34
CA GLN A 18 33.28 -10.35 0.89
C GLN A 18 32.16 -10.37 -0.16
N LEU A 19 32.43 -10.00 -1.41
CA LEU A 19 31.48 -10.09 -2.52
C LEU A 19 31.13 -11.52 -2.85
N SER A 20 32.09 -12.44 -2.83
CA SER A 20 31.82 -13.87 -3.06
C SER A 20 31.03 -14.51 -1.92
N GLN A 21 31.27 -14.12 -0.68
CA GLN A 21 30.47 -14.55 0.48
C GLN A 21 29.06 -13.97 0.44
N LEU A 22 28.91 -12.70 0.07
CA LEU A 22 27.59 -12.07 -0.14
C LEU A 22 26.81 -12.75 -1.27
N SER A 23 27.45 -13.04 -2.41
CA SER A 23 26.81 -13.74 -3.51
C SER A 23 26.43 -15.18 -3.12
N GLY A 24 27.25 -15.89 -2.37
CA GLY A 24 26.94 -17.23 -1.84
C GLY A 24 25.78 -17.21 -0.85
N ASN A 25 25.75 -16.23 0.05
CA ASN A 25 24.65 -16.08 1.01
C ASN A 25 23.32 -15.67 0.34
N ILE A 26 23.38 -14.83 -0.68
CA ILE A 26 22.20 -14.47 -1.49
C ILE A 26 21.71 -15.68 -2.26
N GLN A 27 22.60 -16.46 -2.88
CA GLN A 27 22.23 -17.64 -3.64
C GLN A 27 21.64 -18.74 -2.76
N SER A 28 22.20 -18.97 -1.57
CA SER A 28 21.65 -19.90 -0.59
C SER A 28 20.29 -19.45 -0.05
N SER A 29 20.11 -18.15 0.20
CA SER A 29 18.82 -17.58 0.63
C SER A 29 17.75 -17.67 -0.45
N ILE A 30 18.11 -17.43 -1.72
CA ILE A 30 17.20 -17.58 -2.86
C ILE A 30 16.83 -19.06 -3.02
N THR A 31 17.80 -19.97 -2.92
CA THR A 31 17.56 -21.41 -3.02
C THR A 31 16.70 -21.93 -1.86
N ALA A 32 16.93 -21.46 -0.64
CA ALA A 32 16.09 -21.77 0.53
C ALA A 32 14.67 -21.23 0.37
N PHE A 33 14.52 -20.03 -0.17
CA PHE A 33 13.21 -19.44 -0.50
C PHE A 33 12.48 -20.24 -1.59
N LEU A 34 13.16 -20.59 -2.67
CA LEU A 34 12.60 -21.41 -3.75
C LEU A 34 12.25 -22.83 -3.26
N ASN A 35 13.10 -23.45 -2.44
CA ASN A 35 12.83 -24.77 -1.83
C ASN A 35 11.67 -24.67 -0.81
N GLY A 36 11.53 -23.57 -0.09
CA GLY A 36 10.37 -23.29 0.76
C GLY A 36 9.07 -23.19 -0.03
N LEU A 37 9.13 -22.63 -1.25
CA LEU A 37 7.97 -22.58 -2.17
C LEU A 37 7.61 -23.95 -2.76
N THR A 38 8.60 -24.81 -2.99
CA THR A 38 8.37 -26.16 -3.56
C THR A 38 8.09 -27.23 -2.49
N GLY A 39 8.40 -26.94 -1.22
CA GLY A 39 8.40 -27.91 -0.12
C GLY A 39 7.05 -28.37 0.42
N SER A 40 5.92 -27.86 -0.08
CA SER A 40 4.62 -28.40 0.35
C SER A 40 3.53 -28.23 -0.70
N ILE A 41 3.35 -29.24 -1.53
CA ILE A 41 2.21 -29.36 -2.45
C ILE A 41 0.88 -29.13 -1.70
N GLY A 42 0.78 -29.55 -0.45
CA GLY A 42 -0.39 -29.31 0.40
C GLY A 42 -0.63 -27.85 0.76
N SER A 43 0.43 -27.07 1.04
CA SER A 43 0.30 -25.64 1.33
C SER A 43 -0.01 -24.83 0.06
N VAL A 44 0.56 -25.23 -1.08
CA VAL A 44 0.22 -24.61 -2.38
C VAL A 44 -1.23 -24.91 -2.74
N LEU A 45 -1.70 -26.14 -2.56
CA LEU A 45 -3.09 -26.50 -2.84
C LEU A 45 -4.08 -25.77 -1.93
N SER A 46 -3.76 -25.63 -0.64
CA SER A 46 -4.59 -24.84 0.30
C SER A 46 -4.54 -23.34 -0.01
N ALA A 47 -3.39 -22.80 -0.42
CA ALA A 47 -3.29 -21.42 -0.87
C ALA A 47 -4.10 -21.17 -2.15
N VAL A 48 -4.04 -22.07 -3.12
CA VAL A 48 -4.84 -21.99 -4.35
C VAL A 48 -6.34 -22.10 -4.04
N ALA A 49 -6.74 -23.02 -3.16
CA ALA A 49 -8.14 -23.15 -2.74
C ALA A 49 -8.64 -21.88 -2.03
N ASN A 50 -7.84 -21.28 -1.14
CA ASN A 50 -8.16 -20.01 -0.47
C ASN A 50 -8.26 -18.84 -1.47
N ILE A 51 -7.33 -18.76 -2.43
CA ILE A 51 -7.37 -17.75 -3.48
C ILE A 51 -8.60 -17.96 -4.37
N ALA A 52 -8.93 -19.19 -4.76
CA ALA A 52 -10.10 -19.49 -5.55
C ALA A 52 -11.41 -19.10 -4.83
N LEU A 53 -11.52 -19.39 -3.51
CA LEU A 53 -12.63 -18.92 -2.69
C LEU A 53 -12.71 -17.40 -2.66
N LEU A 54 -11.59 -16.71 -2.48
CA LEU A 54 -11.57 -15.24 -2.48
C LEU A 54 -11.96 -14.66 -3.84
N VAL A 55 -11.48 -15.25 -4.93
CA VAL A 55 -11.81 -14.84 -6.32
C VAL A 55 -13.29 -15.00 -6.63
N VAL A 56 -13.98 -15.96 -6.01
CA VAL A 56 -15.44 -16.15 -6.18
C VAL A 56 -16.22 -15.29 -5.18
N ILE A 57 -15.85 -15.32 -3.92
CA ILE A 57 -16.59 -14.65 -2.83
C ILE A 57 -16.48 -13.13 -2.91
N ILE A 58 -15.28 -12.61 -3.19
CA ILE A 58 -15.09 -11.15 -3.24
C ILE A 58 -15.93 -10.49 -4.34
N PRO A 59 -15.93 -10.94 -5.61
CA PRO A 59 -16.80 -10.39 -6.64
C PRO A 59 -18.29 -10.55 -6.32
N LEU A 60 -18.69 -11.66 -5.71
CA LEU A 60 -20.06 -11.88 -5.30
C LEU A 60 -20.51 -10.88 -4.22
N ILE A 61 -19.71 -10.72 -3.17
CA ILE A 61 -19.97 -9.70 -2.12
C ILE A 61 -19.99 -8.31 -2.75
N PHE A 62 -19.03 -8.00 -3.62
CA PHE A 62 -18.94 -6.72 -4.29
C PHE A 62 -20.16 -6.44 -5.18
N PHE A 63 -20.62 -7.45 -5.91
CA PHE A 63 -21.84 -7.36 -6.70
C PHE A 63 -23.07 -7.04 -5.83
N TYR A 64 -23.26 -7.74 -4.71
CA TYR A 64 -24.36 -7.47 -3.80
C TYR A 64 -24.24 -6.12 -3.11
N MET A 65 -23.05 -5.71 -2.74
CA MET A 65 -22.79 -4.37 -2.17
C MET A 65 -23.11 -3.26 -3.18
N LEU A 66 -22.77 -3.44 -4.46
CA LEU A 66 -23.11 -2.48 -5.51
C LEU A 66 -24.62 -2.45 -5.78
N LYS A 67 -25.27 -3.62 -5.81
CA LYS A 67 -26.69 -3.75 -6.07
C LYS A 67 -27.54 -3.20 -4.93
N ASP A 68 -27.25 -3.57 -3.70
CA ASP A 68 -28.10 -3.30 -2.53
C ASP A 68 -27.52 -2.26 -1.57
N GLY A 69 -26.32 -1.73 -1.86
CA GLY A 69 -25.62 -0.78 -0.98
C GLY A 69 -26.39 0.50 -0.68
N HIS A 70 -27.27 0.92 -1.61
CA HIS A 70 -28.14 2.09 -1.40
C HIS A 70 -29.22 1.87 -0.33
N LYS A 71 -29.60 0.61 -0.06
CA LYS A 71 -30.60 0.24 0.96
C LYS A 71 -30.02 0.26 2.38
N PHE A 72 -28.69 0.15 2.52
CA PHE A 72 -28.03 0.05 3.81
C PHE A 72 -28.25 1.28 4.71
N PRO A 73 -28.10 2.53 4.24
CA PRO A 73 -28.40 3.70 5.05
C PRO A 73 -29.86 3.76 5.51
N GLU A 74 -30.81 3.38 4.63
CA GLU A 74 -32.23 3.37 4.94
C GLU A 74 -32.57 2.31 5.99
N ALA A 75 -32.00 1.11 5.88
CA ALA A 75 -32.18 0.04 6.86
C ALA A 75 -31.62 0.43 8.24
N VAL A 76 -30.47 1.11 8.29
CA VAL A 76 -29.93 1.65 9.54
C VAL A 76 -30.84 2.71 10.13
N ALA A 77 -31.39 3.60 9.30
CA ALA A 77 -32.28 4.67 9.74
C ALA A 77 -33.61 4.15 10.32
N GLN A 78 -34.12 3.02 9.81
CA GLN A 78 -35.36 2.38 10.31
C GLN A 78 -35.25 1.78 11.70
N VAL A 79 -34.05 1.35 12.10
CA VAL A 79 -33.78 0.76 13.42
C VAL A 79 -33.58 1.83 14.49
N LEU A 80 -33.33 3.08 14.09
CA LEU A 80 -33.02 4.18 14.99
C LEU A 80 -34.27 4.99 15.37
N PRO A 81 -34.33 5.58 16.58
CA PRO A 81 -35.34 6.56 16.94
C PRO A 81 -35.36 7.72 15.93
N GLN A 82 -36.54 8.18 15.57
CA GLN A 82 -36.73 9.24 14.56
C GLN A 82 -35.92 10.52 14.84
N GLU A 83 -35.67 10.80 16.11
CA GLU A 83 -34.87 11.97 16.55
C GLU A 83 -33.42 11.94 16.04
N TYR A 84 -32.80 10.74 15.88
CA TYR A 84 -31.40 10.56 15.47
C TYR A 84 -31.24 10.12 14.02
N SER A 85 -32.33 9.70 13.38
CA SER A 85 -32.30 9.14 12.02
C SER A 85 -31.64 10.04 11.00
N ALA A 86 -32.00 11.34 11.00
CA ALA A 86 -31.43 12.34 10.08
C ALA A 86 -29.91 12.56 10.29
N ASP A 87 -29.49 12.60 11.56
CA ASP A 87 -28.08 12.82 11.92
C ASP A 87 -27.22 11.62 11.54
N VAL A 88 -27.72 10.40 11.74
CA VAL A 88 -27.01 9.17 11.37
C VAL A 88 -26.95 9.00 9.86
N LEU A 89 -28.01 9.32 9.13
CA LEU A 89 -27.97 9.35 7.65
C LEU A 89 -26.93 10.33 7.13
N ALA A 90 -26.84 11.51 7.71
CA ALA A 90 -25.82 12.50 7.35
C ALA A 90 -24.41 12.00 7.63
N LEU A 91 -24.18 11.34 8.77
CA LEU A 91 -22.90 10.71 9.12
C LEU A 91 -22.54 9.59 8.13
N LEU A 92 -23.47 8.67 7.82
CA LEU A 92 -23.25 7.60 6.85
C LEU A 92 -22.90 8.13 5.47
N LYS A 93 -23.54 9.22 5.02
CA LYS A 93 -23.24 9.89 3.77
C LYS A 93 -21.82 10.49 3.78
N GLU A 94 -21.40 11.09 4.90
CA GLU A 94 -20.04 11.64 5.06
C GLU A 94 -18.98 10.53 5.06
N ILE A 95 -19.25 9.42 5.74
CA ILE A 95 -18.38 8.21 5.73
C ILE A 95 -18.24 7.66 4.31
N ASN A 96 -19.35 7.45 3.60
CA ASN A 96 -19.34 6.93 2.23
C ASN A 96 -18.54 7.84 1.29
N LYS A 97 -18.71 9.15 1.40
CA LYS A 97 -17.94 10.14 0.63
C LYS A 97 -16.45 10.06 0.94
N THR A 98 -16.08 9.90 2.21
CA THR A 98 -14.68 9.79 2.65
C THR A 98 -14.02 8.52 2.10
N ILE A 99 -14.70 7.37 2.22
CA ILE A 99 -14.22 6.08 1.70
C ILE A 99 -14.10 6.13 0.18
N ALA A 100 -15.14 6.59 -0.52
CA ALA A 100 -15.13 6.69 -1.99
C ALA A 100 -13.99 7.56 -2.50
N LYS A 101 -13.77 8.71 -1.85
CA LYS A 101 -12.67 9.62 -2.20
C LYS A 101 -11.31 8.97 -1.97
N TYR A 102 -11.13 8.24 -0.86
CA TYR A 102 -9.89 7.55 -0.57
C TYR A 102 -9.62 6.43 -1.60
N ILE A 103 -10.59 5.55 -1.84
CA ILE A 103 -10.43 4.41 -2.76
C ILE A 103 -10.14 4.91 -4.19
N SER A 104 -10.91 5.89 -4.68
CA SER A 104 -10.69 6.46 -6.01
C SER A 104 -9.33 7.15 -6.11
N GLY A 105 -8.94 7.87 -5.07
CA GLY A 105 -7.64 8.52 -5.01
C GLY A 105 -6.50 7.51 -4.99
N GLN A 106 -6.58 6.47 -4.15
CA GLN A 106 -5.56 5.44 -4.07
C GLN A 106 -5.44 4.64 -5.37
N ALA A 107 -6.56 4.34 -6.03
CA ALA A 107 -6.55 3.68 -7.34
C ALA A 107 -5.80 4.53 -8.39
N LEU A 108 -6.01 5.85 -8.41
CA LEU A 108 -5.27 6.77 -9.28
C LEU A 108 -3.78 6.80 -8.96
N VAL A 109 -3.41 6.82 -7.68
CA VAL A 109 -1.99 6.76 -7.25
C VAL A 109 -1.35 5.45 -7.69
N CYS A 110 -2.01 4.31 -7.47
CA CYS A 110 -1.53 3.01 -7.92
C CYS A 110 -1.33 2.95 -9.45
N LEU A 111 -2.29 3.47 -10.20
CA LEU A 111 -2.21 3.55 -11.66
C LEU A 111 -1.03 4.42 -12.12
N PHE A 112 -0.84 5.58 -11.48
CA PHE A 112 0.28 6.47 -11.74
C PHE A 112 1.61 5.75 -11.47
N VAL A 113 1.79 5.21 -10.27
CA VAL A 113 3.04 4.51 -9.87
C VAL A 113 3.33 3.35 -10.81
N GLY A 114 2.34 2.50 -11.09
CA GLY A 114 2.51 1.37 -12.00
C GLY A 114 2.91 1.78 -13.41
N THR A 115 2.23 2.80 -13.98
CA THR A 115 2.49 3.28 -15.33
C THR A 115 3.88 3.90 -15.45
N PHE A 116 4.23 4.80 -14.53
CA PHE A 116 5.52 5.49 -14.61
C PHE A 116 6.70 4.60 -14.24
N THR A 117 6.51 3.66 -13.31
CA THR A 117 7.51 2.62 -13.04
C THR A 117 7.71 1.71 -14.24
N PHE A 118 6.64 1.26 -14.91
CA PHE A 118 6.72 0.49 -16.16
C PHE A 118 7.50 1.26 -17.23
N ILE A 119 7.15 2.52 -17.48
CA ILE A 119 7.86 3.36 -18.47
C ILE A 119 9.34 3.50 -18.08
N GLY A 120 9.65 3.79 -16.83
CA GLY A 120 11.02 3.91 -16.35
C GLY A 120 11.81 2.62 -16.54
N TYR A 121 11.22 1.46 -16.22
CA TYR A 121 11.85 0.15 -16.42
C TYR A 121 12.03 -0.18 -17.91
N LEU A 122 11.08 0.21 -18.75
CA LEU A 122 11.20 0.06 -20.20
C LEU A 122 12.37 0.89 -20.75
N LEU A 123 12.49 2.15 -20.34
CA LEU A 123 13.55 3.07 -20.78
C LEU A 123 14.95 2.58 -20.39
N ILE A 124 15.11 1.99 -19.21
CA ILE A 124 16.38 1.40 -18.80
C ILE A 124 16.61 -0.01 -19.40
N GLY A 125 15.68 -0.54 -20.20
CA GLY A 125 15.78 -1.86 -20.82
C GLY A 125 15.79 -2.99 -19.80
N LEU A 126 14.95 -2.91 -18.75
CA LEU A 126 14.81 -3.97 -17.76
C LEU A 126 13.90 -5.07 -18.31
N PRO A 127 14.29 -6.37 -18.24
CA PRO A 127 13.39 -7.46 -18.62
C PRO A 127 12.16 -7.49 -17.72
N TYR A 128 11.03 -7.93 -18.29
CA TYR A 128 9.73 -8.01 -17.58
C TYR A 128 9.21 -6.66 -17.06
N ALA A 129 9.59 -5.53 -17.68
CA ALA A 129 9.22 -4.19 -17.23
C ALA A 129 7.70 -4.02 -16.99
N PHE A 130 6.85 -4.58 -17.86
CA PHE A 130 5.39 -4.52 -17.70
C PHE A 130 4.94 -5.24 -16.42
N LEU A 131 5.39 -6.47 -16.21
CA LEU A 131 5.03 -7.27 -15.03
C LEU A 131 5.48 -6.58 -13.73
N LEU A 132 6.68 -6.00 -13.74
CA LEU A 132 7.24 -5.27 -12.61
C LEU A 132 6.48 -3.95 -12.35
N GLY A 133 6.04 -3.26 -13.40
CA GLY A 133 5.17 -2.09 -13.30
C GLY A 133 3.80 -2.45 -12.69
N VAL A 134 3.19 -3.55 -13.13
CA VAL A 134 1.94 -4.07 -12.53
C VAL A 134 2.17 -4.46 -11.06
N THR A 135 3.28 -5.10 -10.75
CA THR A 135 3.64 -5.44 -9.36
C THR A 135 3.77 -4.18 -8.51
N ALA A 136 4.42 -3.14 -9.01
CA ALA A 136 4.54 -1.85 -8.33
C ALA A 136 3.16 -1.19 -8.11
N ALA A 137 2.24 -1.24 -9.09
CA ALA A 137 0.87 -0.75 -8.95
C ALA A 137 0.11 -1.48 -7.85
N VAL A 138 0.15 -2.81 -7.87
CA VAL A 138 -0.58 -3.66 -6.91
C VAL A 138 -0.04 -3.51 -5.49
N THR A 139 1.27 -3.52 -5.34
CA THR A 139 1.88 -3.36 -4.01
C THR A 139 1.65 -1.97 -3.44
N ASN A 140 1.53 -0.94 -4.29
CA ASN A 140 1.28 0.45 -3.87
C ASN A 140 -0.12 0.68 -3.28
N ILE A 141 -1.01 -0.35 -3.28
CA ILE A 141 -2.26 -0.32 -2.51
C ILE A 141 -1.96 -0.11 -1.01
N ILE A 142 -0.80 -0.58 -0.54
CA ILE A 142 -0.32 -0.33 0.82
C ILE A 142 0.60 0.90 0.80
N PRO A 143 0.14 2.07 1.23
CA PRO A 143 0.95 3.28 1.20
C PRO A 143 2.24 3.13 2.00
N TYR A 144 3.29 3.79 1.59
CA TYR A 144 4.64 3.75 2.15
C TYR A 144 5.36 2.40 2.06
N LEU A 145 4.71 1.27 2.33
CA LEU A 145 5.34 -0.06 2.27
C LEU A 145 5.33 -0.65 0.85
N GLY A 146 4.28 -0.33 0.08
CA GLY A 146 4.09 -0.85 -1.27
C GLY A 146 5.27 -0.63 -2.21
N PRO A 147 5.82 0.59 -2.32
CA PRO A 147 6.97 0.87 -3.17
C PRO A 147 8.20 0.01 -2.85
N TYR A 148 8.46 -0.25 -1.57
CA TYR A 148 9.58 -1.10 -1.16
C TYR A 148 9.32 -2.57 -1.49
N ILE A 149 8.09 -3.05 -1.30
CA ILE A 149 7.70 -4.41 -1.67
C ILE A 149 7.82 -4.60 -3.19
N GLY A 150 7.37 -3.64 -3.99
CA GLY A 150 7.46 -3.68 -5.46
C GLY A 150 8.89 -3.52 -5.98
N LEU A 151 9.77 -2.82 -5.25
CA LEU A 151 11.17 -2.66 -5.60
C LEU A 151 11.95 -3.98 -5.49
N ILE A 152 11.65 -4.84 -4.52
CA ILE A 152 12.40 -6.08 -4.27
C ILE A 152 12.53 -6.95 -5.53
N PRO A 153 11.44 -7.40 -6.20
CA PRO A 153 11.55 -8.23 -7.39
C PRO A 153 12.25 -7.49 -8.54
N ALA A 154 12.03 -6.19 -8.69
CA ALA A 154 12.66 -5.40 -9.73
C ALA A 154 14.18 -5.26 -9.52
N ALA A 155 14.61 -5.04 -8.28
CA ALA A 155 16.03 -4.98 -7.93
C ALA A 155 16.73 -6.34 -8.14
N ILE A 156 16.09 -7.45 -7.76
CA ILE A 156 16.60 -8.80 -8.01
C ILE A 156 16.80 -9.02 -9.51
N ILE A 157 15.78 -8.72 -10.34
CA ILE A 157 15.90 -8.84 -11.80
C ILE A 157 16.97 -7.89 -12.35
N GLY A 158 17.05 -6.65 -11.83
CA GLY A 158 18.12 -5.72 -12.19
C GLY A 158 19.51 -6.29 -11.91
N LEU A 159 19.71 -6.90 -10.75
CA LEU A 159 20.97 -7.55 -10.36
C LEU A 159 21.34 -8.72 -11.27
N THR A 160 20.38 -9.50 -11.78
CA THR A 160 20.68 -10.61 -12.73
C THR A 160 21.20 -10.09 -14.06
N VAL A 161 20.89 -8.84 -14.43
CA VAL A 161 21.40 -8.22 -15.66
C VAL A 161 22.76 -7.55 -15.41
N SER A 162 22.85 -6.66 -14.44
CA SER A 162 24.09 -6.05 -13.97
C SER A 162 23.86 -5.24 -12.69
N PRO A 163 24.90 -5.01 -11.85
CA PRO A 163 24.80 -4.10 -10.70
C PRO A 163 24.35 -2.68 -11.07
N ALA A 164 24.81 -2.19 -12.24
CA ALA A 164 24.41 -0.88 -12.77
C ALA A 164 22.90 -0.82 -13.06
N LYS A 165 22.32 -1.90 -13.59
CA LYS A 165 20.86 -1.98 -13.83
C LYS A 165 20.07 -1.95 -12.51
N ALA A 166 20.53 -2.62 -11.47
CA ALA A 166 19.89 -2.57 -10.16
C ALA A 166 19.89 -1.15 -9.58
N LEU A 167 21.00 -0.40 -9.74
CA LEU A 167 21.06 1.00 -9.34
C LEU A 167 20.08 1.87 -10.13
N LEU A 168 19.97 1.65 -11.44
CA LEU A 168 18.99 2.35 -12.28
C LEU A 168 17.55 2.02 -11.88
N VAL A 169 17.25 0.78 -11.50
CA VAL A 169 15.93 0.38 -10.95
C VAL A 169 15.62 1.18 -9.70
N CYS A 170 16.55 1.27 -8.76
CA CYS A 170 16.39 2.08 -7.56
C CYS A 170 16.17 3.56 -7.90
N ALA A 171 16.93 4.10 -8.85
CA ALA A 171 16.79 5.50 -9.29
C ALA A 171 15.39 5.76 -9.89
N VAL A 172 14.89 4.86 -10.74
CA VAL A 172 13.53 4.97 -11.31
C VAL A 172 12.48 5.01 -10.20
N VAL A 173 12.55 4.07 -9.25
CA VAL A 173 11.59 4.02 -8.13
C VAL A 173 11.67 5.29 -7.28
N LEU A 174 12.88 5.78 -6.98
CA LEU A 174 13.06 7.02 -6.22
C LEU A 174 12.42 8.22 -6.95
N VAL A 175 12.64 8.37 -8.26
CA VAL A 175 12.05 9.47 -9.04
C VAL A 175 10.52 9.36 -9.04
N VAL A 176 9.97 8.18 -9.33
CA VAL A 176 8.52 7.97 -9.34
C VAL A 176 7.93 8.26 -7.96
N GLN A 177 8.61 7.82 -6.88
CA GLN A 177 8.17 8.03 -5.52
C GLN A 177 8.20 9.51 -5.10
N GLN A 178 9.21 10.27 -5.56
CA GLN A 178 9.26 11.71 -5.31
C GLN A 178 8.12 12.46 -6.00
N VAL A 179 7.79 12.09 -7.24
CA VAL A 179 6.66 12.69 -7.95
C VAL A 179 5.34 12.28 -7.30
N GLU A 180 5.19 11.01 -6.93
CA GLU A 180 4.02 10.49 -6.25
C GLU A 180 3.76 11.25 -4.93
N SER A 181 4.75 11.30 -4.03
CA SER A 181 4.58 11.86 -2.68
C SER A 181 4.42 13.37 -2.67
N ASN A 182 5.10 14.11 -3.57
CA ASN A 182 5.09 15.57 -3.56
C ASN A 182 4.03 16.19 -4.49
N ILE A 183 3.58 15.48 -5.50
CA ILE A 183 2.66 16.03 -6.52
C ILE A 183 1.35 15.23 -6.55
N ILE A 184 1.42 13.91 -6.73
CA ILE A 184 0.22 13.12 -7.01
C ILE A 184 -0.62 12.92 -5.75
N SER A 185 -0.03 12.41 -4.68
CA SER A 185 -0.75 12.14 -3.43
C SER A 185 -1.41 13.39 -2.83
N PRO A 186 -0.78 14.57 -2.74
CA PRO A 186 -1.44 15.77 -2.25
C PRO A 186 -2.60 16.23 -3.12
N ASN A 187 -2.48 16.11 -4.45
CA ASN A 187 -3.52 16.56 -5.38
C ASN A 187 -4.71 15.59 -5.45
N VAL A 188 -4.45 14.28 -5.34
CA VAL A 188 -5.46 13.23 -5.50
C VAL A 188 -6.13 12.89 -4.18
N LEU A 189 -5.37 12.61 -3.14
CA LEU A 189 -5.87 12.26 -1.81
C LEU A 189 -6.21 13.49 -0.98
N GLY A 190 -5.50 14.60 -1.21
CA GLY A 190 -5.73 15.89 -0.56
C GLY A 190 -5.73 15.78 0.97
N LYS A 191 -6.59 16.60 1.62
CA LYS A 191 -6.77 16.59 3.08
C LYS A 191 -7.50 15.36 3.62
N THR A 192 -7.85 14.39 2.79
CA THR A 192 -8.54 13.17 3.23
C THR A 192 -7.66 12.36 4.19
N LEU A 193 -6.35 12.41 3.97
CA LEU A 193 -5.34 11.76 4.80
C LEU A 193 -4.51 12.77 5.63
N ASP A 194 -5.14 13.79 6.18
CA ASP A 194 -4.47 14.76 7.07
C ASP A 194 -3.95 14.04 8.34
N MET A 195 -2.95 13.18 8.13
CA MET A 195 -2.30 12.30 9.11
C MET A 195 -0.80 12.48 9.03
N HIS A 196 -0.17 12.48 10.20
CA HIS A 196 1.28 12.45 10.25
C HIS A 196 1.81 11.11 9.69
N PRO A 197 2.85 11.09 8.85
CA PRO A 197 3.39 9.86 8.26
C PRO A 197 3.69 8.75 9.29
N LEU A 198 4.20 9.11 10.46
CA LEU A 198 4.44 8.16 11.55
C LEU A 198 3.16 7.46 12.03
N THR A 199 2.03 8.17 12.06
CA THR A 199 0.74 7.57 12.45
C THR A 199 0.33 6.50 11.46
N ILE A 200 0.53 6.74 10.15
CA ILE A 200 0.24 5.77 9.11
C ILE A 200 1.13 4.53 9.27
N LEU A 201 2.44 4.73 9.49
CA LEU A 201 3.38 3.62 9.68
C LEU A 201 3.03 2.77 10.92
N PHE A 202 2.77 3.41 12.07
CA PHE A 202 2.33 2.70 13.27
C PHE A 202 1.02 1.94 13.05
N LEU A 203 0.06 2.56 12.38
CA LEU A 203 -1.22 1.93 12.06
C LEU A 203 -1.03 0.69 11.18
N LEU A 204 -0.23 0.81 10.11
CA LEU A 204 0.07 -0.29 9.21
C LEU A 204 0.78 -1.44 9.93
N LEU A 205 1.76 -1.14 10.79
CA LEU A 205 2.48 -2.15 11.57
C LEU A 205 1.56 -2.85 12.58
N ALA A 206 0.76 -2.08 13.33
CA ALA A 206 -0.16 -2.63 14.34
C ALA A 206 -1.23 -3.52 13.70
N VAL A 207 -1.91 -3.02 12.67
CA VAL A 207 -2.98 -3.75 11.99
C VAL A 207 -2.42 -4.90 11.15
N GLY A 208 -1.23 -4.70 10.55
CA GLY A 208 -0.51 -5.73 9.82
C GLY A 208 -0.14 -6.94 10.70
N LYS A 209 0.23 -6.69 11.96
CA LYS A 209 0.50 -7.77 12.94
C LYS A 209 -0.76 -8.57 13.32
N ILE A 210 -1.92 -7.93 13.32
CA ILE A 210 -3.21 -8.56 13.73
C ILE A 210 -3.85 -9.30 12.54
N SER A 211 -3.93 -8.65 11.39
CA SER A 211 -4.72 -9.09 10.25
C SER A 211 -3.91 -9.25 8.95
N GLY A 212 -2.58 -9.19 9.03
CA GLY A 212 -1.70 -9.37 7.88
C GLY A 212 -1.88 -8.31 6.80
N VAL A 213 -1.65 -8.72 5.56
CA VAL A 213 -1.71 -7.83 4.38
C VAL A 213 -3.09 -7.21 4.19
N LEU A 214 -4.17 -7.98 4.38
CA LEU A 214 -5.54 -7.45 4.30
C LEU A 214 -5.79 -6.36 5.34
N GLY A 215 -5.27 -6.55 6.55
CA GLY A 215 -5.32 -5.52 7.58
C GLY A 215 -4.59 -4.24 7.18
N MET A 216 -3.40 -4.34 6.58
CA MET A 216 -2.66 -3.16 6.08
C MET A 216 -3.43 -2.41 4.99
N ILE A 217 -4.06 -3.12 4.05
CA ILE A 217 -4.87 -2.50 2.99
C ILE A 217 -6.06 -1.73 3.57
N LEU A 218 -6.73 -2.30 4.58
CA LEU A 218 -7.91 -1.72 5.20
C LEU A 218 -7.60 -0.71 6.32
N ALA A 219 -6.36 -0.63 6.77
CA ALA A 219 -5.96 0.20 7.92
C ALA A 219 -6.33 1.68 7.73
N ILE A 220 -5.96 2.26 6.60
CA ILE A 220 -6.20 3.68 6.31
C ILE A 220 -7.69 3.99 6.09
N PRO A 221 -8.45 3.23 5.28
CA PRO A 221 -9.90 3.42 5.20
C PRO A 221 -10.58 3.34 6.56
N THR A 222 -10.23 2.37 7.39
CA THR A 222 -10.80 2.21 8.74
C THR A 222 -10.49 3.42 9.62
N TYR A 223 -9.24 3.89 9.60
CA TYR A 223 -8.88 5.11 10.33
C TYR A 223 -9.67 6.33 9.82
N ALA A 224 -9.81 6.48 8.51
CA ALA A 224 -10.56 7.58 7.92
C ALA A 224 -12.03 7.58 8.36
N VAL A 225 -12.65 6.41 8.46
CA VAL A 225 -14.00 6.24 9.01
C VAL A 225 -14.05 6.64 10.47
N VAL A 226 -13.17 6.13 11.30
CA VAL A 226 -13.11 6.46 12.74
C VAL A 226 -12.90 7.96 12.94
N LYS A 227 -11.98 8.57 12.20
CA LYS A 227 -11.74 10.02 12.23
C LYS A 227 -13.00 10.80 11.85
N THR A 228 -13.71 10.38 10.80
CA THR A 228 -14.96 11.01 10.36
C THR A 228 -16.03 10.95 11.44
N ILE A 229 -16.20 9.78 12.08
CA ILE A 229 -17.14 9.61 13.19
C ILE A 229 -16.80 10.54 14.35
N VAL A 230 -15.55 10.54 14.79
CA VAL A 230 -15.10 11.39 15.91
C VAL A 230 -15.31 12.88 15.59
N GLN A 231 -14.98 13.31 14.40
CA GLN A 231 -15.17 14.71 13.96
C GLN A 231 -16.64 15.08 13.89
N TYR A 232 -17.48 14.18 13.39
CA TYR A 232 -18.92 14.40 13.31
C TYR A 232 -19.54 14.53 14.70
N VAL A 233 -19.25 13.62 15.60
CA VAL A 233 -19.73 13.64 16.99
C VAL A 233 -19.26 14.91 17.71
N HIS A 234 -17.99 15.28 17.54
CA HIS A 234 -17.47 16.52 18.13
C HIS A 234 -18.21 17.77 17.63
N ARG A 235 -18.46 17.89 16.31
CA ARG A 235 -19.24 18.98 15.72
C ARG A 235 -20.68 19.00 16.22
N TYR A 236 -21.30 17.82 16.34
CA TYR A 236 -22.66 17.67 16.83
C TYR A 236 -22.82 18.17 18.26
N VAL A 237 -21.96 17.71 19.18
CA VAL A 237 -21.95 18.13 20.58
C VAL A 237 -21.70 19.64 20.71
N LYS A 238 -20.74 20.18 19.96
CA LYS A 238 -20.43 21.60 19.97
C LYS A 238 -21.61 22.46 19.51
N ASN A 239 -22.32 22.04 18.48
CA ASN A 239 -23.48 22.75 17.96
C ASN A 239 -24.70 22.68 18.91
N ARG A 240 -24.92 21.55 19.57
CA ARG A 240 -25.96 21.44 20.61
C ARG A 240 -25.67 22.38 21.78
N LYS A 241 -24.44 22.47 22.27
CA LYS A 241 -24.05 23.41 23.34
C LYS A 241 -24.31 24.87 22.94
N LYS A 242 -24.02 25.28 21.71
CA LYS A 242 -24.31 26.61 21.23
C LYS A 242 -25.81 26.92 21.21
N LYS A 243 -26.64 25.95 20.76
CA LYS A 243 -28.10 26.15 20.70
C LYS A 243 -28.73 26.30 22.08
N VAL A 244 -28.16 25.69 23.12
CA VAL A 244 -28.65 25.86 24.51
C VAL A 244 -28.27 27.23 25.05
N LEU A 245 -27.05 27.71 24.78
CA LEU A 245 -26.58 29.03 25.25
C LEU A 245 -27.28 30.24 24.60
N TYR A 246 -27.92 30.05 23.44
CA TYR A 246 -28.70 31.14 22.77
C TYR A 246 -30.20 31.06 23.06
N LYS A 247 -30.66 30.14 23.90
CA LYS A 247 -32.08 30.04 24.34
C LYS A 247 -32.33 30.57 25.74
N GLU A 248 -31.27 30.96 26.46
CA GLU A 248 -31.31 31.76 27.69
C GLU A 248 -31.09 33.25 27.36
#